data_efbc41f51675b65694f8ab76c857339a
#
_entry.id   efbc41f51675b65694f8ab76c857339a
#
_cell.length_a   1.000
_cell.length_b   1.000
_cell.length_c   1.000
_cell.angle_alpha   90.00
_cell.angle_beta   90.00
_cell.angle_gamma   90.00
#
_symmetry.space_group_name_H-M   'P 1'
#
loop_
_entity.id
_entity.type
_entity.pdbx_description
1 polymer ?
#
loop_
_entity_poly.entity_id
_entity_poly.type
_entity_poly.pdbx_seq_one_letter_code
_entity_poly.pdbx_strand_id
1 'polypeptide(L)'
;MCIRDSPKVHGGGELDYVRSSLEIDRIYDLEHEDANNTVSKLLSFDNNKWHDIGERYMKKIKLINNQNKDYVTDKMPHNFMMCGIIHKMLPEAKIVYCYRDPMNNCFSLYKNTFGTSGHGYSYDQTKLSKHYNLHVKLMKHWKNVLGDKIFLLKNESLIDDQKGVTAKLLEHCGLEWEDQCLEFYKTQRDVRTISIRQVRNPINKKSLGLWKNYADSLS
;
A
#
# COMPACT_ATOMS: atom_id res chain seq x y z
N MET A 1 -1.97 -9.78 -4.63
CA MET A 1 -0.95 -9.08 -5.46
C MET A 1 0.09 -10.10 -5.85
N CYS A 2 0.28 -10.28 -7.13
CA CYS A 2 1.03 -11.40 -7.72
C CYS A 2 2.47 -11.59 -7.21
N ILE A 3 3.23 -10.51 -6.99
CA ILE A 3 4.64 -10.62 -6.57
C ILE A 3 4.87 -11.29 -5.22
N ARG A 4 3.88 -11.28 -4.31
CA ARG A 4 4.00 -11.98 -3.01
C ARG A 4 3.98 -13.51 -3.13
N ASP A 5 3.71 -14.01 -4.32
CA ASP A 5 3.65 -15.45 -4.59
C ASP A 5 4.92 -15.94 -5.29
N SER A 6 5.88 -15.04 -5.57
CA SER A 6 7.25 -15.42 -5.95
C SER A 6 7.94 -16.16 -4.80
N PRO A 7 8.71 -17.21 -5.09
CA PRO A 7 9.46 -17.98 -4.07
C PRO A 7 10.52 -17.13 -3.36
N LYS A 8 10.96 -16.01 -3.97
CA LYS A 8 11.94 -15.09 -3.42
C LYS A 8 11.33 -14.03 -2.48
N VAL A 9 9.99 -13.97 -2.36
CA VAL A 9 9.30 -12.89 -1.64
C VAL A 9 8.57 -13.40 -0.40
N HIS A 10 8.83 -12.78 0.75
CA HIS A 10 8.02 -12.94 1.95
C HIS A 10 6.91 -11.89 2.00
N GLY A 11 5.68 -12.32 2.17
CA GLY A 11 4.52 -11.44 2.29
C GLY A 11 4.30 -10.99 3.74
N GLY A 12 4.91 -9.89 4.18
CA GLY A 12 4.83 -9.41 5.57
C GLY A 12 3.44 -8.95 6.03
N GLY A 13 2.52 -8.65 5.10
CA GLY A 13 1.16 -8.21 5.45
C GLY A 13 1.08 -6.72 5.76
N GLU A 14 0.25 -6.35 6.72
CA GLU A 14 0.05 -4.96 7.18
C GLU A 14 0.94 -4.71 8.40
N LEU A 15 2.12 -4.09 8.15
CA LEU A 15 3.12 -3.85 9.18
C LEU A 15 3.09 -2.37 9.61
N ASP A 16 2.97 -2.14 10.90
CA ASP A 16 3.11 -0.78 11.47
C ASP A 16 4.59 -0.42 11.74
N TYR A 17 5.50 -0.96 10.91
CA TYR A 17 6.92 -0.85 11.21
C TYR A 17 7.53 0.48 10.77
N VAL A 18 7.00 1.14 9.74
CA VAL A 18 7.44 2.48 9.36
C VAL A 18 7.20 3.43 10.53
N ARG A 19 5.96 3.52 11.02
CA ARG A 19 5.58 4.39 12.13
C ARG A 19 6.36 4.05 13.42
N SER A 20 6.34 2.78 13.81
CA SER A 20 6.98 2.36 15.06
C SER A 20 8.52 2.39 15.03
N SER A 21 9.15 2.58 13.87
CA SER A 21 10.60 2.79 13.75
C SER A 21 11.00 4.27 13.86
N LEU A 22 10.07 5.18 13.56
CA LEU A 22 10.26 6.61 13.73
C LEU A 22 10.27 7.05 15.20
N GLU A 23 9.64 6.27 16.09
CA GLU A 23 9.45 6.63 17.50
C GLU A 23 8.76 8.00 17.67
N ILE A 24 7.80 8.25 16.77
CA ILE A 24 6.97 9.46 16.79
C ILE A 24 5.53 9.02 16.97
N ASP A 25 4.99 9.38 18.13
CA ASP A 25 3.56 9.16 18.39
C ASP A 25 2.71 10.07 17.50
N ARG A 26 1.53 9.56 17.10
CA ARG A 26 0.51 10.32 16.34
C ARG A 26 0.98 10.93 15.01
N ILE A 27 1.95 10.30 14.32
CA ILE A 27 2.41 10.79 13.01
C ILE A 27 1.29 10.92 11.95
N TYR A 28 0.16 10.22 12.15
CA TYR A 28 -1.02 10.30 11.28
C TYR A 28 -2.07 11.33 11.75
N ASP A 29 -1.88 11.90 12.92
CA ASP A 29 -2.80 12.87 13.51
C ASP A 29 -2.29 14.29 13.22
N LEU A 30 -2.46 14.72 11.97
CA LEU A 30 -2.00 16.04 11.50
C LEU A 30 -2.94 17.18 11.90
N GLU A 31 -4.08 16.90 12.51
CA GLU A 31 -5.00 17.91 13.06
C GLU A 31 -4.65 18.31 14.50
N HIS A 32 -3.65 17.63 15.11
CA HIS A 32 -3.21 17.94 16.45
C HIS A 32 -2.30 19.16 16.47
N GLU A 33 -2.33 19.93 17.57
CA GLU A 33 -1.46 21.11 17.80
C GLU A 33 0.04 20.78 17.65
N ASP A 34 0.44 19.52 17.86
CA ASP A 34 1.81 19.03 17.74
C ASP A 34 2.23 18.66 16.29
N ALA A 35 1.36 18.80 15.28
CA ALA A 35 1.73 18.42 13.92
C ALA A 35 2.94 19.21 13.39
N ASN A 36 3.02 20.50 13.68
CA ASN A 36 4.16 21.34 13.30
C ASN A 36 5.45 20.91 14.00
N ASN A 37 5.37 20.46 15.26
CA ASN A 37 6.52 19.95 16.00
C ASN A 37 7.00 18.63 15.40
N THR A 38 6.10 17.74 15.01
CA THR A 38 6.41 16.49 14.31
C THR A 38 7.13 16.76 12.98
N VAL A 39 6.63 17.67 12.17
CA VAL A 39 7.26 18.06 10.89
C VAL A 39 8.63 18.66 11.14
N SER A 40 8.76 19.60 12.07
CA SER A 40 10.04 20.24 12.43
C SER A 40 11.06 19.23 12.92
N LYS A 41 10.64 18.25 13.71
CA LYS A 41 11.50 17.13 14.18
C LYS A 41 11.97 16.28 13.00
N LEU A 42 11.09 15.92 12.07
CA LEU A 42 11.47 15.14 10.88
C LEU A 42 12.44 15.90 9.97
N LEU A 43 12.25 17.22 9.82
CA LEU A 43 13.13 18.08 9.01
C LEU A 43 14.52 18.25 9.66
N SER A 44 14.66 18.09 10.97
CA SER A 44 15.95 18.18 11.67
C SER A 44 16.80 16.92 11.58
N PHE A 45 16.27 15.80 11.03
CA PHE A 45 17.00 14.55 10.94
C PHE A 45 18.08 14.62 9.84
N ASP A 46 19.31 14.31 10.22
CA ASP A 46 20.42 14.11 9.29
C ASP A 46 20.40 12.71 8.67
N ASN A 47 21.34 12.44 7.77
CA ASN A 47 21.42 11.13 7.09
C ASN A 47 21.72 9.98 8.07
N ASN A 48 22.48 10.20 9.13
CA ASN A 48 22.77 9.17 10.12
C ASN A 48 21.50 8.78 10.88
N LYS A 49 20.69 9.77 11.26
CA LYS A 49 19.39 9.51 11.92
C LYS A 49 18.44 8.74 11.02
N TRP A 50 18.36 9.08 9.73
CA TRP A 50 17.56 8.33 8.76
C TRP A 50 18.06 6.90 8.59
N HIS A 51 19.38 6.69 8.55
CA HIS A 51 19.99 5.36 8.50
C HIS A 51 19.61 4.52 9.74
N ASP A 52 19.74 5.07 10.94
CA ASP A 52 19.38 4.40 12.18
C ASP A 52 17.91 3.99 12.24
N ILE A 53 17.00 4.83 11.70
CA ILE A 53 15.58 4.51 11.57
C ILE A 53 15.39 3.32 10.61
N GLY A 54 16.08 3.34 9.48
CA GLY A 54 16.09 2.24 8.51
C GLY A 54 16.59 0.94 9.11
N GLU A 55 17.67 0.97 9.88
CA GLU A 55 18.18 -0.22 10.57
C GLU A 55 17.18 -0.78 11.61
N ARG A 56 16.50 0.08 12.37
CA ARG A 56 15.41 -0.38 13.27
C ARG A 56 14.28 -1.06 12.52
N TYR A 57 13.87 -0.50 11.37
CA TYR A 57 12.87 -1.11 10.51
C TYR A 57 13.35 -2.47 9.99
N MET A 58 14.59 -2.55 9.47
CA MET A 58 15.15 -3.80 8.93
C MET A 58 15.33 -4.87 10.00
N LYS A 59 15.65 -4.52 11.24
CA LYS A 59 15.67 -5.48 12.37
C LYS A 59 14.28 -6.12 12.58
N LYS A 60 13.20 -5.33 12.52
CA LYS A 60 11.82 -5.85 12.65
C LYS A 60 11.45 -6.75 11.45
N ILE A 61 11.85 -6.36 10.23
CA ILE A 61 11.63 -7.15 9.01
C ILE A 61 12.34 -8.51 9.11
N LYS A 62 13.58 -8.55 9.60
CA LYS A 62 14.34 -9.80 9.77
C LYS A 62 13.62 -10.79 10.71
N LEU A 63 12.98 -10.28 11.77
CA LEU A 63 12.25 -11.15 12.72
C LEU A 63 11.03 -11.85 12.10
N ILE A 64 10.37 -11.25 11.13
CA ILE A 64 9.20 -11.86 10.47
C ILE A 64 9.58 -12.68 9.24
N ASN A 65 10.74 -12.43 8.65
CA ASN A 65 11.24 -13.14 7.47
C ASN A 65 11.87 -14.49 7.86
N ASN A 66 11.10 -15.33 8.50
CA ASN A 66 11.54 -16.63 9.04
C ASN A 66 11.98 -17.64 7.97
N GLN A 67 11.67 -17.41 6.70
CA GLN A 67 12.07 -18.22 5.56
C GLN A 67 13.31 -17.68 4.84
N ASN A 68 13.94 -16.63 5.36
CA ASN A 68 15.12 -15.98 4.78
C ASN A 68 14.96 -15.63 3.28
N LYS A 69 13.78 -15.12 2.90
CA LYS A 69 13.54 -14.68 1.53
C LYS A 69 14.30 -13.40 1.23
N ASP A 70 14.72 -13.25 -0.03
CA ASP A 70 15.50 -12.09 -0.50
C ASP A 70 14.73 -10.77 -0.39
N TYR A 71 13.40 -10.85 -0.55
CA TYR A 71 12.50 -9.70 -0.54
C TYR A 71 11.39 -9.87 0.50
N VAL A 72 10.99 -8.76 1.10
CA VAL A 72 9.82 -8.70 1.99
C VAL A 72 8.88 -7.60 1.51
N THR A 73 7.59 -7.89 1.42
CA THR A 73 6.59 -6.85 1.13
C THR A 73 5.92 -6.39 2.42
N ASP A 74 5.90 -5.07 2.61
CA ASP A 74 5.08 -4.39 3.62
C ASP A 74 3.90 -3.70 2.90
N LYS A 75 2.69 -4.06 3.27
CA LYS A 75 1.48 -3.44 2.73
C LYS A 75 0.62 -2.88 3.87
N MET A 76 1.01 -1.75 4.43
CA MET A 76 0.19 -0.95 5.31
C MET A 76 -0.55 0.11 4.48
N PRO A 77 -1.89 0.17 4.48
CA PRO A 77 -2.63 1.14 3.67
C PRO A 77 -2.19 2.59 3.89
N HIS A 78 -1.83 2.97 5.11
CA HIS A 78 -1.40 4.32 5.46
C HIS A 78 0.03 4.67 5.04
N ASN A 79 0.84 3.73 4.54
CA ASN A 79 2.21 4.01 4.07
C ASN A 79 2.26 5.02 2.91
N PHE A 80 1.14 5.24 2.20
CA PHE A 80 1.07 6.27 1.18
C PHE A 80 1.35 7.68 1.71
N MET A 81 1.04 7.95 2.98
CA MET A 81 1.34 9.23 3.63
C MET A 81 2.84 9.42 3.87
N MET A 82 3.59 8.34 3.94
CA MET A 82 4.99 8.31 4.37
C MET A 82 5.98 7.93 3.27
N CYS A 83 5.62 8.00 1.99
CA CYS A 83 6.53 7.61 0.90
C CYS A 83 7.88 8.35 0.94
N GLY A 84 7.89 9.64 1.28
CA GLY A 84 9.13 10.42 1.44
C GLY A 84 9.98 9.94 2.62
N ILE A 85 9.35 9.60 3.74
CA ILE A 85 10.01 9.02 4.93
C ILE A 85 10.61 7.65 4.58
N ILE A 86 9.80 6.79 3.93
CA ILE A 86 10.25 5.48 3.48
C ILE A 86 11.47 5.61 2.57
N HIS A 87 11.44 6.55 1.63
CA HIS A 87 12.57 6.80 0.76
C HIS A 87 13.82 7.27 1.49
N LYS A 88 13.66 8.11 2.53
CA LYS A 88 14.80 8.59 3.34
C LYS A 88 15.43 7.48 4.19
N MET A 89 14.61 6.66 4.84
CA MET A 89 15.11 5.60 5.73
C MET A 89 15.52 4.32 4.97
N LEU A 90 14.98 4.09 3.77
CA LEU A 90 15.21 2.91 2.93
C LEU A 90 15.32 3.34 1.46
N PRO A 91 16.45 3.94 1.03
CA PRO A 91 16.58 4.51 -0.31
C PRO A 91 16.42 3.48 -1.45
N GLU A 92 16.70 2.19 -1.17
CA GLU A 92 16.59 1.11 -2.14
C GLU A 92 15.22 0.43 -2.16
N ALA A 93 14.29 0.83 -1.27
CA ALA A 93 12.95 0.27 -1.26
C ALA A 93 12.20 0.60 -2.56
N LYS A 94 11.55 -0.41 -3.14
CA LYS A 94 10.66 -0.24 -4.29
C LYS A 94 9.26 0.07 -3.80
N ILE A 95 8.67 1.13 -4.32
CA ILE A 95 7.32 1.55 -3.93
C ILE A 95 6.35 1.18 -5.05
N VAL A 96 5.30 0.44 -4.72
CA VAL A 96 4.24 0.07 -5.66
C VAL A 96 2.94 0.72 -5.22
N TYR A 97 2.47 1.69 -5.98
CA TYR A 97 1.19 2.35 -5.75
C TYR A 97 0.08 1.64 -6.52
N CYS A 98 -0.72 0.86 -5.80
CA CYS A 98 -1.89 0.19 -6.35
C CYS A 98 -3.10 1.12 -6.31
N TYR A 99 -3.68 1.42 -7.47
CA TYR A 99 -4.86 2.27 -7.58
C TYR A 99 -5.88 1.69 -8.55
N ARG A 100 -7.07 2.22 -8.52
CA ARG A 100 -8.16 1.84 -9.41
C ARG A 100 -9.10 3.02 -9.65
N ASP A 101 -10.07 2.83 -10.54
CA ASP A 101 -11.12 3.80 -10.80
C ASP A 101 -11.71 4.39 -9.50
N PRO A 102 -11.86 5.72 -9.40
CA PRO A 102 -12.34 6.41 -8.20
C PRO A 102 -13.67 5.87 -7.66
N MET A 103 -14.66 5.70 -8.53
CA MET A 103 -15.99 5.25 -8.12
C MET A 103 -15.96 3.80 -7.64
N ASN A 104 -15.22 2.92 -8.32
CA ASN A 104 -15.04 1.54 -7.87
C ASN A 104 -14.34 1.48 -6.51
N ASN A 105 -13.36 2.37 -6.27
CA ASN A 105 -12.63 2.42 -5.00
C ASN A 105 -13.52 2.93 -3.86
N CYS A 106 -14.11 4.11 -4.04
CA CYS A 106 -14.96 4.75 -3.02
C CYS A 106 -16.17 3.88 -2.69
N PHE A 107 -16.88 3.35 -3.69
CA PHE A 107 -17.99 2.44 -3.45
C PHE A 107 -17.57 1.18 -2.69
N SER A 108 -16.39 0.63 -2.99
CA SER A 108 -15.88 -0.52 -2.26
C SER A 108 -15.58 -0.21 -0.79
N LEU A 109 -15.10 0.99 -0.47
CA LEU A 109 -14.88 1.43 0.90
C LEU A 109 -16.22 1.68 1.61
N TYR A 110 -17.13 2.41 0.97
CA TYR A 110 -18.43 2.81 1.52
C TYR A 110 -19.32 1.62 1.90
N LYS A 111 -19.38 0.58 1.06
CA LYS A 111 -20.22 -0.60 1.29
C LYS A 111 -19.69 -1.58 2.34
N ASN A 112 -18.44 -1.45 2.78
CA ASN A 112 -17.83 -2.39 3.72
C ASN A 112 -17.79 -1.80 5.13
N THR A 113 -18.04 -2.65 6.13
CA THR A 113 -17.86 -2.30 7.54
C THR A 113 -16.44 -2.66 7.96
N PHE A 114 -15.74 -1.68 8.51
CA PHE A 114 -14.39 -1.87 9.05
C PHE A 114 -14.48 -2.04 10.56
N GLY A 115 -13.92 -3.15 11.09
CA GLY A 115 -13.94 -3.48 12.50
C GLY A 115 -12.92 -2.70 13.35
N THR A 116 -12.14 -1.79 12.74
CA THR A 116 -11.07 -1.03 13.42
C THR A 116 -11.37 0.47 13.38
N SER A 117 -10.85 1.22 14.38
CA SER A 117 -10.87 2.69 14.37
C SER A 117 -10.07 3.27 13.18
N GLY A 118 -10.33 4.54 12.84
CA GLY A 118 -9.58 5.25 11.78
C GLY A 118 -10.23 5.21 10.39
N HIS A 119 -11.33 4.48 10.22
CA HIS A 119 -12.05 4.39 8.93
C HIS A 119 -13.39 5.15 8.91
N GLY A 120 -13.63 6.04 9.87
CA GLY A 120 -14.89 6.79 9.96
C GLY A 120 -15.26 7.60 8.71
N TYR A 121 -14.27 8.02 7.94
CA TYR A 121 -14.48 8.69 6.66
C TYR A 121 -15.19 7.81 5.62
N SER A 122 -15.09 6.48 5.71
CA SER A 122 -15.68 5.55 4.73
C SER A 122 -17.20 5.42 4.85
N TYR A 123 -17.80 5.88 5.95
CA TYR A 123 -19.25 5.79 6.21
C TYR A 123 -20.01 7.06 5.81
N ASP A 124 -19.33 8.06 5.26
CA ASP A 124 -19.89 9.33 4.82
C ASP A 124 -19.35 9.66 3.43
N GLN A 125 -20.22 9.84 2.44
CA GLN A 125 -19.82 10.04 1.04
C GLN A 125 -18.97 11.29 0.85
N THR A 126 -19.32 12.38 1.55
CA THR A 126 -18.58 13.65 1.48
C THR A 126 -17.17 13.50 2.09
N LYS A 127 -17.07 12.88 3.27
CA LYS A 127 -15.77 12.65 3.91
C LYS A 127 -14.91 11.69 3.09
N LEU A 128 -15.53 10.64 2.53
CA LEU A 128 -14.85 9.68 1.68
C LEU A 128 -14.29 10.33 0.41
N SER A 129 -15.08 11.17 -0.27
CA SER A 129 -14.61 11.88 -1.48
C SER A 129 -13.48 12.86 -1.16
N LYS A 130 -13.56 13.61 -0.04
CA LYS A 130 -12.47 14.47 0.43
C LYS A 130 -11.20 13.68 0.71
N HIS A 131 -11.31 12.57 1.45
CA HIS A 131 -10.18 11.69 1.76
C HIS A 131 -9.53 11.13 0.49
N TYR A 132 -10.35 10.65 -0.46
CA TYR A 132 -9.86 10.14 -1.74
C TYR A 132 -9.11 11.21 -2.55
N ASN A 133 -9.66 12.41 -2.64
CA ASN A 133 -9.03 13.53 -3.37
C ASN A 133 -7.69 13.94 -2.73
N LEU A 134 -7.61 13.98 -1.40
CA LEU A 134 -6.35 14.23 -0.68
C LEU A 134 -5.32 13.14 -0.95
N HIS A 135 -5.74 11.87 -0.90
CA HIS A 135 -4.90 10.72 -1.23
C HIS A 135 -4.32 10.84 -2.66
N VAL A 136 -5.18 11.12 -3.66
CA VAL A 136 -4.72 11.28 -5.06
C VAL A 136 -3.75 12.43 -5.20
N LYS A 137 -4.05 13.60 -4.57
CA LYS A 137 -3.16 14.76 -4.56
C LYS A 137 -1.78 14.42 -3.97
N LEU A 138 -1.76 13.71 -2.86
CA LEU A 138 -0.52 13.31 -2.19
C LEU A 138 0.28 12.29 -3.03
N MET A 139 -0.37 11.30 -3.60
CA MET A 139 0.31 10.31 -4.46
C MET A 139 0.85 10.94 -5.76
N LYS A 140 0.15 11.93 -6.31
CA LYS A 140 0.67 12.74 -7.44
C LYS A 140 1.93 13.50 -7.03
N HIS A 141 1.94 14.11 -5.83
CA HIS A 141 3.13 14.77 -5.29
C HIS A 141 4.28 13.77 -5.15
N TRP A 142 4.06 12.62 -4.52
CA TRP A 142 5.11 11.60 -4.37
C TRP A 142 5.65 11.10 -5.71
N LYS A 143 4.79 10.89 -6.71
CA LYS A 143 5.25 10.50 -8.04
C LYS A 143 6.11 11.58 -8.70
N ASN A 144 5.77 12.84 -8.50
CA ASN A 144 6.58 13.94 -9.02
C ASN A 144 7.95 14.04 -8.33
N VAL A 145 8.02 13.80 -7.02
CA VAL A 145 9.26 13.92 -6.22
C VAL A 145 10.14 12.68 -6.36
N LEU A 146 9.56 11.47 -6.34
CA LEU A 146 10.29 10.21 -6.29
C LEU A 146 10.43 9.54 -7.66
N GLY A 147 9.75 10.05 -8.68
CA GLY A 147 9.90 9.59 -10.06
C GLY A 147 9.69 8.08 -10.23
N ASP A 148 10.66 7.43 -10.85
CA ASP A 148 10.58 6.00 -11.18
C ASP A 148 10.74 5.06 -9.96
N LYS A 149 11.03 5.59 -8.80
CA LYS A 149 10.97 4.79 -7.56
C LYS A 149 9.55 4.33 -7.22
N ILE A 150 8.52 5.01 -7.77
CA ILE A 150 7.12 4.60 -7.62
C ILE A 150 6.59 3.96 -8.90
N PHE A 151 6.27 2.67 -8.83
CA PHE A 151 5.55 1.97 -9.89
C PHE A 151 4.04 2.18 -9.73
N LEU A 152 3.38 2.62 -10.80
CA LEU A 152 1.95 2.85 -10.83
C LEU A 152 1.22 1.60 -11.31
N LEU A 153 0.55 0.89 -10.41
CA LEU A 153 -0.18 -0.34 -10.70
C LEU A 153 -1.69 -0.07 -10.74
N LYS A 154 -2.23 0.11 -11.95
CA LYS A 154 -3.68 0.25 -12.13
C LYS A 154 -4.37 -1.11 -12.07
N ASN A 155 -5.37 -1.25 -11.23
CA ASN A 155 -6.10 -2.52 -11.05
C ASN A 155 -6.77 -3.00 -12.35
N GLU A 156 -7.41 -2.08 -13.10
CA GLU A 156 -8.07 -2.39 -14.35
C GLU A 156 -7.09 -2.92 -15.40
N SER A 157 -5.91 -2.31 -15.51
CA SER A 157 -4.85 -2.78 -16.42
C SER A 157 -4.37 -4.19 -16.05
N LEU A 158 -4.25 -4.47 -14.74
CA LEU A 158 -3.89 -5.81 -14.25
C LEU A 158 -4.98 -6.85 -14.57
N ILE A 159 -6.26 -6.43 -14.56
CA ILE A 159 -7.39 -7.30 -14.93
C ILE A 159 -7.40 -7.58 -16.44
N ASP A 160 -7.06 -6.58 -17.25
CA ASP A 160 -7.11 -6.70 -18.72
C ASP A 160 -5.88 -7.42 -19.28
N ASP A 161 -4.70 -7.19 -18.71
CA ASP A 161 -3.42 -7.82 -19.09
C ASP A 161 -2.64 -8.24 -17.84
N GLN A 162 -3.05 -9.33 -17.20
CA GLN A 162 -2.39 -9.83 -16.00
C GLN A 162 -0.92 -10.15 -16.25
N LYS A 163 -0.59 -10.79 -17.38
CA LYS A 163 0.78 -11.23 -17.68
C LYS A 163 1.71 -10.06 -17.93
N GLY A 164 1.36 -9.15 -18.83
CA GLY A 164 2.20 -8.01 -19.20
C GLY A 164 2.38 -7.03 -18.04
N VAL A 165 1.32 -6.75 -17.26
CA VAL A 165 1.42 -5.86 -16.11
C VAL A 165 2.24 -6.50 -14.98
N THR A 166 2.10 -7.81 -14.75
CA THR A 166 2.91 -8.53 -13.76
C THR A 166 4.39 -8.54 -14.17
N ALA A 167 4.71 -8.74 -15.45
CA ALA A 167 6.10 -8.70 -15.93
C ALA A 167 6.75 -7.34 -15.65
N LYS A 168 6.10 -6.23 -15.99
CA LYS A 168 6.59 -4.87 -15.70
C LYS A 168 6.75 -4.60 -14.21
N LEU A 169 5.85 -5.15 -13.38
CA LEU A 169 5.95 -5.03 -11.93
C LEU A 169 7.15 -5.80 -11.37
N LEU A 170 7.40 -7.02 -11.85
CA LEU A 170 8.55 -7.83 -11.46
C LEU A 170 9.86 -7.14 -11.88
N GLU A 171 9.94 -6.64 -13.11
CA GLU A 171 11.08 -5.85 -13.59
C GLU A 171 11.38 -4.65 -12.70
N HIS A 172 10.35 -3.85 -12.36
CA HIS A 172 10.52 -2.72 -11.43
C HIS A 172 11.06 -3.15 -10.06
N CYS A 173 10.63 -4.31 -9.57
CA CYS A 173 11.08 -4.87 -8.29
C CYS A 173 12.44 -5.56 -8.36
N GLY A 174 13.04 -5.72 -9.54
CA GLY A 174 14.27 -6.49 -9.73
C GLY A 174 14.07 -7.99 -9.53
N LEU A 175 12.88 -8.51 -9.81
CA LEU A 175 12.50 -9.90 -9.69
C LEU A 175 12.40 -10.56 -11.07
N GLU A 176 12.88 -11.78 -11.17
CA GLU A 176 12.69 -12.61 -12.35
C GLU A 176 11.23 -13.06 -12.50
N TRP A 177 10.86 -13.46 -13.72
CA TRP A 177 9.56 -14.03 -14.00
C TRP A 177 9.38 -15.37 -13.32
N GLU A 178 8.19 -15.55 -12.71
CA GLU A 178 7.76 -16.80 -12.09
C GLU A 178 6.28 -17.05 -12.42
N ASP A 179 5.96 -18.18 -13.04
CA ASP A 179 4.59 -18.49 -13.49
C ASP A 179 3.58 -18.51 -12.33
N GLN A 180 4.01 -18.90 -11.14
CA GLN A 180 3.18 -18.87 -9.93
C GLN A 180 2.68 -17.47 -9.57
N CYS A 181 3.31 -16.38 -10.05
CA CYS A 181 2.80 -15.02 -9.88
C CYS A 181 1.46 -14.79 -10.58
N LEU A 182 1.11 -15.58 -11.59
CA LEU A 182 -0.21 -15.56 -12.23
C LEU A 182 -1.24 -16.41 -11.47
N GLU A 183 -0.80 -17.37 -10.69
CA GLU A 183 -1.63 -18.35 -9.99
C GLU A 183 -1.76 -18.05 -8.48
N PHE A 184 -1.69 -16.77 -8.09
CA PHE A 184 -1.71 -16.32 -6.70
C PHE A 184 -2.88 -16.88 -5.88
N TYR A 185 -3.98 -17.27 -6.52
CA TYR A 185 -5.17 -17.87 -5.89
C TYR A 185 -4.95 -19.31 -5.42
N LYS A 186 -3.90 -19.99 -5.91
CA LYS A 186 -3.51 -21.34 -5.47
C LYS A 186 -2.67 -21.34 -4.20
N THR A 187 -2.14 -20.19 -3.79
CA THR A 187 -1.25 -20.08 -2.63
C THR A 187 -2.03 -20.25 -1.32
N GLN A 188 -1.53 -21.13 -0.43
CA GLN A 188 -2.19 -21.49 0.84
C GLN A 188 -1.81 -20.58 2.03
N ARG A 189 -1.24 -19.41 1.80
CA ARG A 189 -0.85 -18.52 2.89
C ARG A 189 -2.06 -17.95 3.65
N ASP A 190 -1.85 -17.59 4.90
CA ASP A 190 -2.82 -16.87 5.72
C ASP A 190 -3.12 -15.48 5.14
N VAL A 191 -4.40 -15.17 5.00
CA VAL A 191 -4.88 -13.85 4.57
C VAL A 191 -5.81 -13.32 5.67
N ARG A 192 -5.38 -12.26 6.34
CA ARG A 192 -6.07 -11.65 7.49
C ARG A 192 -6.83 -10.36 7.12
N THR A 193 -7.29 -10.23 5.88
CA THR A 193 -7.99 -9.03 5.42
C THR A 193 -9.41 -9.36 4.95
N ILE A 194 -10.27 -8.34 4.85
CA ILE A 194 -11.66 -8.45 4.34
C ILE A 194 -11.71 -9.17 2.98
N SER A 195 -10.63 -9.11 2.21
CA SER A 195 -10.51 -9.73 0.88
C SER A 195 -10.17 -11.23 0.91
N ILE A 196 -10.24 -11.93 2.06
CA ILE A 196 -9.82 -13.34 2.21
C ILE A 196 -10.47 -14.26 1.17
N ARG A 197 -11.76 -14.05 0.83
CA ARG A 197 -12.45 -14.83 -0.19
C ARG A 197 -12.06 -14.45 -1.62
N GLN A 198 -11.73 -13.17 -1.84
CA GLN A 198 -11.39 -12.66 -3.19
C GLN A 198 -10.02 -13.14 -3.64
N VAL A 199 -9.05 -13.23 -2.75
CA VAL A 199 -7.68 -13.66 -3.10
C VAL A 199 -7.57 -15.15 -3.40
N ARG A 200 -8.61 -15.94 -3.14
CA ARG A 200 -8.68 -17.38 -3.49
C ARG A 200 -9.32 -17.65 -4.86
N ASN A 201 -9.62 -16.61 -5.60
CA ASN A 201 -10.19 -16.72 -6.94
C ASN A 201 -9.26 -16.05 -7.96
N PRO A 202 -9.23 -16.54 -9.21
CA PRO A 202 -8.55 -15.83 -10.30
C PRO A 202 -9.05 -14.39 -10.44
N ILE A 203 -8.20 -13.54 -11.00
CA ILE A 203 -8.59 -12.16 -11.33
C ILE A 203 -9.86 -12.18 -12.19
N ASN A 204 -10.81 -11.30 -11.87
CA ASN A 204 -12.08 -11.20 -12.60
C ASN A 204 -12.62 -9.77 -12.59
N LYS A 205 -13.59 -9.50 -13.47
CA LYS A 205 -14.20 -8.18 -13.67
C LYS A 205 -15.43 -7.91 -12.80
N LYS A 206 -15.83 -8.82 -11.90
CA LYS A 206 -17.10 -8.75 -11.15
C LYS A 206 -17.28 -7.50 -10.29
N SER A 207 -16.19 -6.90 -9.84
CA SER A 207 -16.23 -5.68 -9.03
C SER A 207 -16.18 -4.38 -9.84
N LEU A 208 -15.94 -4.46 -11.15
CA LEU A 208 -15.85 -3.28 -12.00
C LEU A 208 -17.25 -2.75 -12.31
N GLY A 209 -17.46 -1.47 -12.04
CA GLY A 209 -18.73 -0.80 -12.33
C GLY A 209 -19.90 -1.21 -11.42
N LEU A 210 -19.67 -1.98 -10.36
CA LEU A 210 -20.72 -2.41 -9.43
C LEU A 210 -21.48 -1.22 -8.80
N TRP A 211 -20.83 -0.08 -8.63
CA TRP A 211 -21.42 1.16 -8.12
C TRP A 211 -22.57 1.67 -9.01
N LYS A 212 -22.56 1.35 -10.31
CA LYS A 212 -23.60 1.78 -11.25
C LYS A 212 -24.99 1.30 -10.88
N ASN A 213 -25.08 0.14 -10.21
CA ASN A 213 -26.35 -0.41 -9.72
C ASN A 213 -26.94 0.40 -8.55
N TYR A 214 -26.17 1.35 -8.02
CA TYR A 214 -26.53 2.19 -6.86
C TYR A 214 -26.35 3.69 -7.19
N ALA A 215 -26.23 4.05 -8.48
CA ALA A 215 -25.91 5.41 -8.91
C ALA A 215 -26.87 6.46 -8.34
N ASP A 216 -28.17 6.14 -8.30
CA ASP A 216 -29.20 7.06 -7.77
C ASP A 216 -29.09 7.33 -6.27
N SER A 217 -28.35 6.49 -5.54
CA SER A 217 -28.11 6.62 -4.09
C SER A 217 -26.72 7.17 -3.76
N LEU A 218 -25.92 7.48 -4.77
CA LEU A 218 -24.57 8.02 -4.61
C LEU A 218 -24.59 9.51 -5.01
N SER A 219 -24.47 10.39 -4.05
CA SER A 219 -24.48 11.87 -4.21
C SER A 219 -23.06 12.46 -4.23
#